data_e21f196635a9c5f3ea8f8efd610fef2f
#
_entry.id   e21f196635a9c5f3ea8f8efd610fef2f
#
_cell.length_a   1.000
_cell.length_b   1.000
_cell.length_c   1.000
_cell.angle_alpha   90.00
_cell.angle_beta   90.00
_cell.angle_gamma   90.00
#
_symmetry.space_group_name_H-M   'P 1'
#
loop_
_entity.id
_entity.type
_entity.pdbx_description
1 polymer ?
#
loop_
_entity_poly.entity_id
_entity_poly.type
_entity_poly.pdbx_seq_one_letter_code
_entity_poly.pdbx_strand_id
1 'polypeptide(L)'
;PARAGRRAALAGNADGGDPADRASLLALGLARGARVAVYLEKRVETVVASFAAPAAGGVLVPVNPLLKATQVAHILQDAGVAVLVTSSLRLAALAPVLAACPELRHVVVCDDLVSAAAGTWPVGLGLHAWHNIPAHPPAEWPTVLESDVAVIFYTSGSTGQRQGVVLTHRNLVAGASSVAAYLHNDADDTLLAALPLSFDAGFSQLTTAFLVGARVVL
;
A
#
# COMPACT_ATOMS: atom_id res chain seq x y z
N PRO A 1 -4.15 1.53 25.65
CA PRO A 1 -4.40 2.97 25.57
C PRO A 1 -3.75 3.59 24.30
N ALA A 2 -2.61 3.04 23.82
CA ALA A 2 -1.90 3.56 22.62
C ALA A 2 -2.65 3.34 21.28
N ARG A 3 -3.63 2.44 21.23
CA ARG A 3 -4.41 2.17 19.99
C ARG A 3 -5.50 3.20 19.70
N ALA A 4 -6.00 3.93 20.70
CA ALA A 4 -7.07 4.91 20.53
C ALA A 4 -6.58 6.23 19.90
N GLY A 5 -5.32 6.65 20.17
CA GLY A 5 -4.77 7.89 19.64
C GLY A 5 -4.47 7.91 18.14
N ARG A 6 -4.23 6.73 17.52
CA ARG A 6 -3.91 6.65 16.07
C ARG A 6 -5.16 6.65 15.17
N ARG A 7 -6.34 6.31 15.70
CA ARG A 7 -7.59 6.34 14.93
C ARG A 7 -8.02 7.76 14.53
N ALA A 8 -7.59 8.78 15.27
CA ALA A 8 -7.91 10.18 14.98
C ALA A 8 -7.01 10.83 13.91
N ALA A 9 -5.79 10.32 13.70
CA ALA A 9 -4.82 10.92 12.78
C ALA A 9 -5.12 10.66 11.30
N LEU A 10 -5.84 9.57 10.98
CA LEU A 10 -6.21 9.24 9.59
C LEU A 10 -7.37 10.08 9.06
N ALA A 11 -8.12 10.75 9.92
CA ALA A 11 -9.26 11.61 9.53
C ALA A 11 -8.86 13.04 9.12
N GLY A 12 -7.58 13.40 9.21
CA GLY A 12 -7.16 14.80 9.20
C GLY A 12 -6.47 15.34 7.95
N ASN A 13 -6.01 14.50 7.01
CA ASN A 13 -5.26 15.01 5.87
C ASN A 13 -5.75 14.41 4.54
N ALA A 14 -6.52 15.19 3.80
CA ALA A 14 -6.90 14.93 2.41
C ALA A 14 -5.67 14.79 1.45
N ASP A 15 -4.46 15.08 1.93
CA ASP A 15 -3.21 15.14 1.16
C ASP A 15 -2.46 13.81 1.05
N GLY A 16 -3.10 12.66 1.26
CA GLY A 16 -2.51 11.37 0.92
C GLY A 16 -1.59 10.73 1.98
N GLY A 17 -1.87 10.91 3.27
CA GLY A 17 -1.14 10.27 4.37
C GLY A 17 -0.26 11.22 5.16
N ASP A 18 0.26 10.74 6.29
CA ASP A 18 1.22 11.53 7.10
C ASP A 18 2.48 11.80 6.26
N PRO A 19 2.97 13.06 6.20
CA PRO A 19 4.23 13.38 5.55
C PRO A 19 5.40 12.49 6.00
N ALA A 20 5.40 12.02 7.25
CA ALA A 20 6.39 11.10 7.77
C ALA A 20 6.39 9.74 7.05
N ASP A 21 5.22 9.19 6.71
CA ASP A 21 5.13 7.90 6.03
C ASP A 21 5.63 7.98 4.58
N ARG A 22 5.35 9.09 3.89
CA ARG A 22 5.90 9.39 2.57
C ARG A 22 7.42 9.56 2.62
N ALA A 23 7.90 10.32 3.61
CA ALA A 23 9.35 10.54 3.82
C ALA A 23 10.07 9.23 4.10
N SER A 24 9.46 8.32 4.86
CA SER A 24 10.02 6.98 5.13
C SER A 24 10.26 6.17 3.86
N LEU A 25 9.31 6.16 2.92
CA LEU A 25 9.49 5.46 1.64
C LEU A 25 10.58 6.11 0.78
N LEU A 26 10.65 7.45 0.76
CA LEU A 26 11.70 8.16 0.05
C LEU A 26 13.07 7.92 0.68
N ALA A 27 13.16 7.81 2.00
CA ALA A 27 14.40 7.47 2.72
C ALA A 27 14.91 6.05 2.40
N LEU A 28 14.03 5.13 1.99
CA LEU A 28 14.41 3.83 1.43
C LEU A 28 14.89 3.91 -0.04
N GLY A 29 14.96 5.10 -0.62
CA GLY A 29 15.37 5.27 -2.01
C GLY A 29 14.28 4.95 -3.03
N LEU A 30 13.00 5.08 -2.66
CA LEU A 30 11.89 4.86 -3.58
C LEU A 30 12.00 5.80 -4.79
N ALA A 31 12.29 5.25 -5.95
CA ALA A 31 12.33 5.99 -7.21
C ALA A 31 10.90 6.27 -7.72
N ARG A 32 10.75 7.35 -8.51
CA ARG A 32 9.47 7.65 -9.19
C ARG A 32 9.02 6.44 -10.03
N GLY A 33 7.76 6.05 -9.87
CA GLY A 33 7.17 4.90 -10.54
C GLY A 33 7.60 3.53 -9.99
N ALA A 34 8.47 3.48 -8.94
CA ALA A 34 8.80 2.22 -8.30
C ALA A 34 7.56 1.63 -7.60
N ARG A 35 7.41 0.30 -7.66
CA ARG A 35 6.23 -0.38 -7.13
C ARG A 35 6.44 -0.75 -5.68
N VAL A 36 5.40 -0.43 -4.88
CA VAL A 36 5.30 -0.75 -3.46
C VAL A 36 4.16 -1.74 -3.28
N ALA A 37 4.46 -2.99 -2.99
CA ALA A 37 3.45 -3.99 -2.69
C ALA A 37 3.04 -3.91 -1.21
N VAL A 38 1.73 -4.02 -0.96
CA VAL A 38 1.18 -4.11 0.39
C VAL A 38 0.49 -5.45 0.53
N TYR A 39 1.11 -6.36 1.30
CA TYR A 39 0.63 -7.72 1.56
C TYR A 39 0.31 -7.88 3.04
N LEU A 40 -0.82 -7.32 3.43
CA LEU A 40 -1.32 -7.27 4.80
C LEU A 40 -2.83 -7.48 4.83
N GLU A 41 -3.35 -7.92 5.96
CA GLU A 41 -4.77 -7.81 6.32
C GLU A 41 -5.17 -6.35 6.50
N LYS A 42 -6.48 -6.10 6.66
CA LYS A 42 -7.00 -4.75 6.96
C LYS A 42 -6.48 -4.28 8.30
N ARG A 43 -5.67 -3.25 8.26
CA ARG A 43 -5.11 -2.58 9.43
C ARG A 43 -4.68 -1.16 9.05
N VAL A 44 -4.38 -0.35 10.03
CA VAL A 44 -4.00 1.06 9.80
C VAL A 44 -2.79 1.16 8.87
N GLU A 45 -1.76 0.33 9.08
CA GLU A 45 -0.54 0.34 8.27
C GLU A 45 -0.82 -0.02 6.79
N THR A 46 -1.82 -0.87 6.52
CA THR A 46 -2.27 -1.16 5.15
C THR A 46 -2.79 0.09 4.46
N VAL A 47 -3.65 0.85 5.16
CA VAL A 47 -4.21 2.09 4.62
C VAL A 47 -3.11 3.13 4.42
N VAL A 48 -2.28 3.34 5.44
CA VAL A 48 -1.19 4.33 5.39
C VAL A 48 -0.22 4.03 4.24
N ALA A 49 0.28 2.79 4.13
CA ALA A 49 1.18 2.40 3.04
C ALA A 49 0.54 2.57 1.66
N SER A 50 -0.76 2.28 1.56
CA SER A 50 -1.50 2.37 0.29
C SER A 50 -1.62 3.80 -0.24
N PHE A 51 -1.67 4.80 0.63
CA PHE A 51 -1.71 6.20 0.22
C PHE A 51 -0.32 6.85 0.21
N ALA A 52 0.58 6.45 1.11
CA ALA A 52 1.94 6.97 1.14
C ALA A 52 2.73 6.62 -0.13
N ALA A 53 2.57 5.41 -0.69
CA ALA A 53 3.29 4.97 -1.88
C ALA A 53 3.02 5.87 -3.10
N PRO A 54 1.77 6.08 -3.56
CA PRO A 54 1.50 6.96 -4.69
C PRO A 54 1.79 8.43 -4.37
N ALA A 55 1.60 8.87 -3.12
CA ALA A 55 1.93 10.23 -2.70
C ALA A 55 3.45 10.50 -2.70
N ALA A 56 4.29 9.47 -2.53
CA ALA A 56 5.75 9.54 -2.68
C ALA A 56 6.21 9.40 -4.14
N GLY A 57 5.29 9.38 -5.12
CA GLY A 57 5.61 9.20 -6.54
C GLY A 57 5.83 7.74 -6.95
N GLY A 58 5.58 6.79 -6.07
CA GLY A 58 5.58 5.36 -6.35
C GLY A 58 4.24 4.85 -6.89
N VAL A 59 4.14 3.55 -7.08
CA VAL A 59 2.93 2.87 -7.56
C VAL A 59 2.52 1.80 -6.54
N LEU A 60 1.31 1.90 -6.01
CA LEU A 60 0.76 0.91 -5.10
C LEU A 60 0.46 -0.42 -5.83
N VAL A 61 0.81 -1.54 -5.23
CA VAL A 61 0.39 -2.88 -5.64
C VAL A 61 -0.27 -3.58 -4.43
N PRO A 62 -1.58 -3.45 -4.26
CA PRO A 62 -2.27 -4.09 -3.14
C PRO A 62 -2.43 -5.58 -3.41
N VAL A 63 -1.88 -6.41 -2.52
CA VAL A 63 -1.86 -7.87 -2.66
C VAL A 63 -2.90 -8.48 -1.73
N ASN A 64 -3.78 -9.33 -2.28
CA ASN A 64 -4.79 -10.01 -1.48
C ASN A 64 -4.13 -10.91 -0.42
N PRO A 65 -4.42 -10.69 0.87
CA PRO A 65 -3.82 -11.44 1.97
C PRO A 65 -4.16 -12.94 1.99
N LEU A 66 -5.11 -13.40 1.20
CA LEU A 66 -5.48 -14.81 1.08
C LEU A 66 -4.68 -15.57 0.01
N LEU A 67 -3.81 -14.88 -0.75
CA LEU A 67 -3.00 -15.52 -1.78
C LEU A 67 -1.89 -16.40 -1.18
N LYS A 68 -1.60 -17.48 -1.90
CA LYS A 68 -0.47 -18.36 -1.58
C LYS A 68 0.86 -17.73 -2.00
N ALA A 69 1.96 -18.14 -1.39
CA ALA A 69 3.29 -17.58 -1.64
C ALA A 69 3.67 -17.54 -3.14
N THR A 70 3.39 -18.58 -3.91
CA THR A 70 3.68 -18.62 -5.35
C THR A 70 2.88 -17.59 -6.15
N GLN A 71 1.64 -17.31 -5.75
CA GLN A 71 0.79 -16.31 -6.39
C GLN A 71 1.27 -14.89 -6.04
N VAL A 72 1.71 -14.69 -4.80
CA VAL A 72 2.31 -13.42 -4.38
C VAL A 72 3.62 -13.19 -5.13
N ALA A 73 4.50 -14.20 -5.21
CA ALA A 73 5.75 -14.10 -5.96
C ALA A 73 5.52 -13.70 -7.42
N HIS A 74 4.52 -14.29 -8.08
CA HIS A 74 4.15 -13.90 -9.45
C HIS A 74 3.82 -12.40 -9.53
N ILE A 75 3.01 -11.87 -8.60
CA ILE A 75 2.67 -10.45 -8.56
C ILE A 75 3.91 -9.57 -8.32
N LEU A 76 4.78 -9.97 -7.38
CA LEU A 76 6.00 -9.23 -7.08
C LEU A 76 6.94 -9.15 -8.28
N GLN A 77 7.06 -10.25 -9.03
CA GLN A 77 7.88 -10.35 -10.24
C GLN A 77 7.28 -9.55 -11.40
N ASP A 78 6.01 -9.80 -11.73
CA ASP A 78 5.31 -9.20 -12.87
C ASP A 78 5.22 -7.68 -12.73
N ALA A 79 4.92 -7.19 -11.51
CA ALA A 79 4.95 -5.76 -11.23
C ALA A 79 6.37 -5.20 -11.07
N GLY A 80 7.41 -6.01 -10.93
CA GLY A 80 8.77 -5.57 -10.60
C GLY A 80 8.80 -4.77 -9.29
N VAL A 81 8.26 -5.34 -8.22
CA VAL A 81 8.11 -4.67 -6.92
C VAL A 81 9.47 -4.40 -6.27
N ALA A 82 9.70 -3.16 -5.89
CA ALA A 82 10.93 -2.73 -5.21
C ALA A 82 10.82 -2.76 -3.68
N VAL A 83 9.64 -2.46 -3.14
CA VAL A 83 9.37 -2.42 -1.69
C VAL A 83 8.15 -3.29 -1.38
N LEU A 84 8.27 -4.15 -0.37
CA LEU A 84 7.17 -4.96 0.15
C LEU A 84 6.85 -4.54 1.58
N VAL A 85 5.61 -4.14 1.85
CA VAL A 85 5.08 -3.87 3.18
C VAL A 85 4.28 -5.09 3.64
N THR A 86 4.68 -5.71 4.76
CA THR A 86 4.08 -6.98 5.22
C THR A 86 4.22 -7.19 6.73
N SER A 87 3.75 -8.34 7.24
CA SER A 87 3.99 -8.80 8.61
C SER A 87 5.09 -9.86 8.66
N SER A 88 5.67 -10.09 9.84
CA SER A 88 6.70 -11.12 10.08
C SER A 88 6.22 -12.52 9.65
N LEU A 89 4.99 -12.88 10.04
CA LEU A 89 4.38 -14.16 9.68
C LEU A 89 4.25 -14.36 8.17
N ARG A 90 3.79 -13.31 7.45
CA ARG A 90 3.62 -13.35 5.99
C ARG A 90 4.95 -13.38 5.29
N LEU A 91 5.92 -12.62 5.78
CA LEU A 91 7.28 -12.62 5.26
C LEU A 91 7.91 -14.02 5.37
N ALA A 92 7.77 -14.68 6.51
CA ALA A 92 8.25 -16.05 6.70
C ALA A 92 7.62 -17.04 5.68
N ALA A 93 6.32 -16.88 5.39
CA ALA A 93 5.64 -17.69 4.38
C ALA A 93 6.14 -17.43 2.95
N LEU A 94 6.67 -16.24 2.67
CA LEU A 94 7.23 -15.87 1.37
C LEU A 94 8.70 -16.26 1.21
N ALA A 95 9.42 -16.56 2.29
CA ALA A 95 10.86 -16.84 2.26
C ALA A 95 11.30 -17.79 1.11
N PRO A 96 10.60 -18.91 0.85
CA PRO A 96 10.99 -19.85 -0.21
C PRO A 96 10.93 -19.26 -1.64
N VAL A 97 10.18 -18.19 -1.86
CA VAL A 97 9.89 -17.64 -3.18
C VAL A 97 10.53 -16.26 -3.44
N LEU A 98 11.04 -15.59 -2.41
CA LEU A 98 11.60 -14.24 -2.57
C LEU A 98 12.88 -14.20 -3.41
N ALA A 99 13.66 -15.26 -3.45
CA ALA A 99 14.84 -15.35 -4.32
C ALA A 99 14.50 -15.20 -5.82
N ALA A 100 13.26 -15.47 -6.19
CA ALA A 100 12.76 -15.28 -7.55
C ALA A 100 12.29 -13.85 -7.84
N CYS A 101 12.37 -12.91 -6.89
CA CYS A 101 11.92 -11.51 -7.01
C CYS A 101 13.14 -10.55 -7.07
N PRO A 102 13.85 -10.46 -8.20
CA PRO A 102 15.16 -9.77 -8.27
C PRO A 102 15.07 -8.25 -8.08
N GLU A 103 13.89 -7.66 -8.33
CA GLU A 103 13.68 -6.22 -8.15
C GLU A 103 13.36 -5.82 -6.69
N LEU A 104 13.03 -6.81 -5.83
CA LEU A 104 12.69 -6.55 -4.43
C LEU A 104 13.96 -6.18 -3.64
N ARG A 105 14.01 -4.92 -3.19
CA ARG A 105 15.15 -4.34 -2.47
C ARG A 105 14.88 -4.19 -0.98
N HIS A 106 13.65 -3.86 -0.61
CA HIS A 106 13.28 -3.54 0.76
C HIS A 106 12.01 -4.27 1.18
N VAL A 107 12.02 -4.76 2.41
CA VAL A 107 10.83 -5.28 3.09
C VAL A 107 10.62 -4.47 4.35
N VAL A 108 9.42 -3.92 4.50
CA VAL A 108 8.98 -3.18 5.68
C VAL A 108 8.05 -4.09 6.49
N VAL A 109 8.45 -4.41 7.70
CA VAL A 109 7.72 -5.30 8.61
C VAL A 109 6.94 -4.46 9.62
N CYS A 110 5.61 -4.66 9.67
CA CYS A 110 4.71 -3.85 10.48
C CYS A 110 4.55 -4.30 11.93
N ASP A 111 5.13 -5.45 12.29
CA ASP A 111 5.02 -6.04 13.63
C ASP A 111 6.42 -6.41 14.20
N ASP A 112 6.73 -7.67 14.32
CA ASP A 112 7.97 -8.15 14.95
C ASP A 112 9.11 -8.31 13.92
N LEU A 113 9.95 -7.29 13.79
CA LEU A 113 11.15 -7.35 12.96
C LEU A 113 12.18 -8.36 13.46
N VAL A 114 12.26 -8.59 14.77
CA VAL A 114 13.25 -9.54 15.34
C VAL A 114 12.95 -10.96 14.86
N SER A 115 11.69 -11.38 14.94
CA SER A 115 11.26 -12.68 14.40
C SER A 115 11.45 -12.74 12.87
N ALA A 116 11.20 -11.66 12.17
CA ALA A 116 11.44 -11.58 10.72
C ALA A 116 12.93 -11.71 10.39
N ALA A 117 13.80 -11.03 11.11
CA ALA A 117 15.25 -11.05 10.87
C ALA A 117 15.93 -12.41 11.15
N ALA A 118 15.29 -13.30 11.89
CA ALA A 118 15.80 -14.65 12.16
C ALA A 118 15.73 -15.58 10.91
N GLY A 119 15.02 -15.18 9.85
CA GLY A 119 14.93 -15.90 8.59
C GLY A 119 16.18 -15.77 7.73
N THR A 120 16.26 -16.60 6.67
CA THR A 120 17.29 -16.50 5.64
C THR A 120 16.71 -15.76 4.43
N TRP A 121 17.32 -14.64 4.06
CA TRP A 121 16.82 -13.74 3.03
C TRP A 121 17.81 -13.64 1.86
N PRO A 122 17.33 -13.29 0.65
CA PRO A 122 18.21 -13.03 -0.49
C PRO A 122 19.25 -11.96 -0.15
N VAL A 123 20.45 -12.12 -0.71
CA VAL A 123 21.54 -11.16 -0.54
C VAL A 123 21.11 -9.78 -1.08
N GLY A 124 21.33 -8.75 -0.27
CA GLY A 124 20.97 -7.37 -0.65
C GLY A 124 19.53 -6.96 -0.30
N LEU A 125 18.72 -7.87 0.25
CA LEU A 125 17.37 -7.52 0.73
C LEU A 125 17.46 -6.78 2.07
N GLY A 126 17.04 -5.51 2.11
CA GLY A 126 16.95 -4.72 3.33
C GLY A 126 15.66 -5.02 4.10
N LEU A 127 15.79 -5.33 5.41
CA LEU A 127 14.64 -5.47 6.31
C LEU A 127 14.53 -4.23 7.20
N HIS A 128 13.33 -3.68 7.30
CA HIS A 128 13.04 -2.46 8.05
C HIS A 128 11.83 -2.65 8.94
N ALA A 129 11.88 -2.15 10.19
CA ALA A 129 10.69 -2.05 11.03
C ALA A 129 9.88 -0.81 10.62
N TRP A 130 8.57 -0.95 10.49
CA TRP A 130 7.65 0.13 10.13
C TRP A 130 7.88 1.43 10.92
N HIS A 131 8.09 1.30 12.24
CA HIS A 131 8.25 2.45 13.13
C HIS A 131 9.67 3.02 13.19
N ASN A 132 10.65 2.37 12.58
CA ASN A 132 12.07 2.73 12.69
C ASN A 132 12.65 3.26 11.38
N ILE A 133 11.84 3.40 10.33
CA ILE A 133 12.32 4.02 9.09
C ILE A 133 12.43 5.53 9.35
N PRO A 134 13.62 6.11 9.13
CA PRO A 134 13.79 7.55 9.34
C PRO A 134 12.83 8.36 8.45
N ALA A 135 12.05 9.22 9.06
CA ALA A 135 11.10 10.09 8.37
C ALA A 135 11.68 11.51 8.25
N HIS A 136 12.73 11.66 7.46
CA HIS A 136 13.28 12.99 7.15
C HIS A 136 12.59 13.54 5.91
N PRO A 137 11.85 14.66 6.02
CA PRO A 137 11.29 15.30 4.84
C PRO A 137 12.40 15.56 3.81
N PRO A 138 12.18 15.22 2.53
CA PRO A 138 13.16 15.55 1.50
C PRO A 138 13.22 17.07 1.29
N ALA A 139 14.33 17.57 0.76
CA ALA A 139 14.46 18.99 0.41
C ALA A 139 13.38 19.43 -0.59
N GLU A 140 13.01 18.52 -1.50
CA GLU A 140 11.89 18.71 -2.43
C GLU A 140 11.06 17.43 -2.51
N TRP A 141 9.74 17.60 -2.41
CA TRP A 141 8.82 16.48 -2.60
C TRP A 141 8.70 16.14 -4.10
N PRO A 142 8.63 14.86 -4.47
CA PRO A 142 8.43 14.49 -5.85
C PRO A 142 7.11 15.07 -6.39
N THR A 143 7.19 15.69 -7.55
CA THR A 143 5.99 16.15 -8.27
C THR A 143 5.21 14.95 -8.78
N VAL A 144 3.98 14.80 -8.34
CA VAL A 144 3.04 13.77 -8.78
C VAL A 144 2.03 14.40 -9.72
N LEU A 145 1.88 13.81 -10.90
CA LEU A 145 0.91 14.26 -11.90
C LEU A 145 -0.36 13.39 -11.85
N GLU A 146 -1.48 13.95 -12.19
CA GLU A 146 -2.74 13.19 -12.26
C GLU A 146 -2.72 12.05 -13.28
N SER A 147 -1.85 12.15 -14.30
CA SER A 147 -1.61 11.11 -15.31
C SER A 147 -0.64 10.02 -14.85
N ASP A 148 0.07 10.22 -13.75
CA ASP A 148 0.97 9.19 -13.23
C ASP A 148 0.17 7.96 -12.79
N VAL A 149 0.79 6.78 -12.92
CA VAL A 149 0.22 5.55 -12.42
C VAL A 149 0.22 5.59 -10.89
N ALA A 150 -0.94 5.37 -10.28
CA ALA A 150 -1.11 5.37 -8.84
C ALA A 150 -1.18 3.96 -8.26
N VAL A 151 -1.83 3.02 -8.96
CA VAL A 151 -2.06 1.66 -8.47
C VAL A 151 -2.12 0.64 -9.60
N ILE A 152 -1.71 -0.60 -9.29
CA ILE A 152 -1.90 -1.78 -10.14
C ILE A 152 -2.67 -2.82 -9.34
N PHE A 153 -3.94 -3.06 -9.70
CA PHE A 153 -4.77 -4.11 -9.11
C PHE A 153 -4.62 -5.43 -9.87
N TYR A 154 -4.32 -6.51 -9.16
CA TYR A 154 -4.22 -7.83 -9.77
C TYR A 154 -5.54 -8.59 -9.68
N THR A 155 -6.11 -8.89 -10.85
CA THR A 155 -7.35 -9.66 -11.00
C THR A 155 -7.06 -11.10 -11.45
N SER A 156 -8.01 -12.01 -11.23
CA SER A 156 -7.97 -13.36 -11.81
C SER A 156 -8.29 -13.23 -13.30
N GLY A 157 -7.27 -13.28 -14.15
CA GLY A 157 -7.46 -13.28 -15.60
C GLY A 157 -8.18 -14.55 -16.09
N SER A 158 -8.86 -14.45 -17.23
CA SER A 158 -9.53 -15.57 -17.91
C SER A 158 -8.54 -16.71 -18.31
N THR A 159 -7.26 -16.42 -18.39
CA THR A 159 -6.17 -17.35 -18.73
C THR A 159 -5.61 -18.10 -17.51
N GLY A 160 -6.16 -17.89 -16.32
CA GLY A 160 -5.70 -18.49 -15.07
C GLY A 160 -4.50 -17.79 -14.43
N GLN A 161 -3.78 -16.94 -15.16
CA GLN A 161 -2.74 -16.08 -14.60
C GLN A 161 -3.34 -14.72 -14.18
N ARG A 162 -2.83 -14.17 -13.08
CA ARG A 162 -3.26 -12.85 -12.61
C ARG A 162 -2.72 -11.76 -13.53
N GLN A 163 -3.57 -10.80 -13.85
CA GLN A 163 -3.22 -9.66 -14.70
C GLN A 163 -3.34 -8.37 -13.90
N GLY A 164 -2.38 -7.46 -14.10
CA GLY A 164 -2.35 -6.15 -13.48
C GLY A 164 -3.22 -5.14 -14.26
N VAL A 165 -4.20 -4.55 -13.60
CA VAL A 165 -4.99 -3.43 -14.10
C VAL A 165 -4.37 -2.15 -13.58
N VAL A 166 -3.91 -1.30 -14.49
CA VAL A 166 -3.19 -0.06 -14.19
C VAL A 166 -4.18 1.10 -14.11
N LEU A 167 -4.17 1.83 -12.98
CA LEU A 167 -4.97 3.04 -12.80
C LEU A 167 -4.07 4.22 -12.44
N THR A 168 -4.41 5.38 -13.00
CA THR A 168 -3.75 6.66 -12.70
C THR A 168 -4.38 7.34 -11.48
N HIS A 169 -3.72 8.39 -10.97
CA HIS A 169 -4.32 9.27 -9.94
C HIS A 169 -5.65 9.84 -10.41
N ARG A 170 -5.74 10.27 -11.68
CA ARG A 170 -6.99 10.77 -12.28
C ARG A 170 -8.10 9.74 -12.24
N ASN A 171 -7.81 8.47 -12.54
CA ASN A 171 -8.82 7.41 -12.47
C ASN A 171 -9.37 7.23 -11.05
N LEU A 172 -8.48 7.22 -10.04
CA LEU A 172 -8.88 7.07 -8.64
C LEU A 172 -9.76 8.25 -8.18
N VAL A 173 -9.35 9.48 -8.47
CA VAL A 173 -10.10 10.69 -8.10
C VAL A 173 -11.45 10.74 -8.82
N ALA A 174 -11.49 10.43 -10.12
CA ALA A 174 -12.74 10.41 -10.88
C ALA A 174 -13.70 9.33 -10.35
N GLY A 175 -13.20 8.12 -10.03
CA GLY A 175 -13.99 7.06 -9.42
C GLY A 175 -14.55 7.46 -8.05
N ALA A 176 -13.70 7.98 -7.17
CA ALA A 176 -14.10 8.45 -5.85
C ALA A 176 -15.16 9.56 -5.92
N SER A 177 -14.96 10.56 -6.80
CA SER A 177 -15.91 11.66 -7.01
C SER A 177 -17.26 11.16 -7.53
N SER A 178 -17.23 10.22 -8.48
CA SER A 178 -18.47 9.62 -9.03
C SER A 178 -19.26 8.87 -7.96
N VAL A 179 -18.59 8.05 -7.15
CA VAL A 179 -19.23 7.27 -6.08
C VAL A 179 -19.76 8.20 -4.99
N ALA A 180 -18.97 9.19 -4.55
CA ALA A 180 -19.38 10.16 -3.55
C ALA A 180 -20.63 10.95 -3.99
N ALA A 181 -20.65 11.41 -5.24
CA ALA A 181 -21.81 12.12 -5.80
C ALA A 181 -23.06 11.22 -5.91
N TYR A 182 -22.89 9.97 -6.38
CA TYR A 182 -24.00 9.03 -6.54
C TYR A 182 -24.61 8.60 -5.20
N LEU A 183 -23.77 8.36 -4.17
CA LEU A 183 -24.22 7.94 -2.84
C LEU A 183 -24.53 9.13 -1.93
N HIS A 184 -24.30 10.36 -2.38
CA HIS A 184 -24.44 11.59 -1.58
C HIS A 184 -23.59 11.56 -0.29
N ASN A 185 -22.38 10.97 -0.36
CA ASN A 185 -21.51 10.91 0.79
C ASN A 185 -20.97 12.31 1.18
N ASP A 186 -20.84 12.52 2.49
CA ASP A 186 -20.30 13.75 3.07
C ASP A 186 -19.36 13.47 4.27
N ALA A 187 -18.87 14.53 4.91
CA ALA A 187 -17.93 14.45 6.01
C ALA A 187 -18.51 13.84 7.31
N ASP A 188 -19.83 13.84 7.46
CA ASP A 188 -20.51 13.30 8.65
C ASP A 188 -20.72 11.79 8.54
N ASP A 189 -20.51 11.20 7.36
CA ASP A 189 -20.66 9.77 7.11
C ASP A 189 -19.63 8.92 7.85
N THR A 190 -20.01 7.67 8.08
CA THR A 190 -19.10 6.61 8.54
C THR A 190 -19.23 5.43 7.61
N LEU A 191 -18.17 5.19 6.82
CA LEU A 191 -18.12 4.10 5.85
C LEU A 191 -17.48 2.85 6.46
N LEU A 192 -18.14 1.71 6.35
CA LEU A 192 -17.57 0.41 6.70
C LEU A 192 -16.78 -0.13 5.51
N ALA A 193 -15.46 -0.25 5.65
CA ALA A 193 -14.61 -0.87 4.63
C ALA A 193 -14.74 -2.40 4.67
N ALA A 194 -15.92 -2.93 4.30
CA ALA A 194 -16.21 -4.36 4.38
C ALA A 194 -15.46 -5.20 3.33
N LEU A 195 -15.24 -4.66 2.13
CA LEU A 195 -14.60 -5.38 1.02
C LEU A 195 -13.07 -5.41 1.18
N PRO A 196 -12.38 -6.43 0.59
CA PRO A 196 -10.92 -6.47 0.61
C PRO A 196 -10.29 -5.28 -0.11
N LEU A 197 -9.31 -4.61 0.52
CA LEU A 197 -8.63 -3.43 -0.01
C LEU A 197 -7.75 -3.72 -1.24
N SER A 198 -7.49 -4.99 -1.53
CA SER A 198 -6.73 -5.44 -2.70
C SER A 198 -7.55 -5.49 -4.00
N PHE A 199 -8.83 -5.13 -3.95
CA PHE A 199 -9.70 -5.00 -5.10
C PHE A 199 -10.19 -3.56 -5.25
N ASP A 200 -10.46 -3.16 -6.48
CA ASP A 200 -10.92 -1.82 -6.81
C ASP A 200 -12.13 -1.37 -5.98
N ALA A 201 -13.19 -2.19 -5.92
CA ALA A 201 -14.37 -1.87 -5.14
C ALA A 201 -14.10 -1.70 -3.63
N GLY A 202 -13.16 -2.48 -3.06
CA GLY A 202 -12.77 -2.34 -1.65
C GLY A 202 -11.92 -1.10 -1.42
N PHE A 203 -11.00 -0.81 -2.34
CA PHE A 203 -10.16 0.37 -2.27
C PHE A 203 -10.97 1.65 -2.50
N SER A 204 -12.00 1.60 -3.36
CA SER A 204 -12.92 2.71 -3.59
C SER A 204 -13.65 3.16 -2.31
N GLN A 205 -13.90 2.27 -1.35
CA GLN A 205 -14.47 2.66 -0.06
C GLN A 205 -13.56 3.64 0.70
N LEU A 206 -12.23 3.46 0.61
CA LEU A 206 -11.25 4.37 1.22
C LEU A 206 -11.15 5.68 0.45
N THR A 207 -10.99 5.61 -0.88
CA THR A 207 -10.80 6.81 -1.70
C THR A 207 -12.03 7.71 -1.66
N THR A 208 -13.24 7.14 -1.67
CA THR A 208 -14.50 7.88 -1.53
C THR A 208 -14.60 8.56 -0.16
N ALA A 209 -14.37 7.80 0.93
CA ALA A 209 -14.45 8.35 2.27
C ALA A 209 -13.45 9.50 2.48
N PHE A 210 -12.20 9.33 2.04
CA PHE A 210 -11.16 10.34 2.23
C PHE A 210 -11.39 11.58 1.37
N LEU A 211 -11.96 11.42 0.17
CA LEU A 211 -12.32 12.55 -0.70
C LEU A 211 -13.31 13.50 -0.03
N VAL A 212 -14.29 12.97 0.70
CA VAL A 212 -15.33 13.78 1.36
C VAL A 212 -15.03 14.06 2.82
N GLY A 213 -13.94 13.53 3.38
CA GLY A 213 -13.58 13.71 4.80
C GLY A 213 -14.37 12.81 5.75
N ALA A 214 -15.02 11.77 5.25
CA ALA A 214 -15.81 10.84 6.06
C ALA A 214 -14.93 9.91 6.91
N ARG A 215 -15.53 9.33 7.95
CA ARG A 215 -14.88 8.34 8.82
C ARG A 215 -14.89 6.96 8.15
N VAL A 216 -13.79 6.21 8.33
CA VAL A 216 -13.70 4.82 7.88
C VAL A 216 -13.55 3.89 9.08
N VAL A 217 -14.31 2.80 9.06
CA VAL A 217 -14.17 1.65 9.97
C VAL A 217 -13.59 0.48 9.17
N LEU A 218 -12.42 -0.04 9.64
CA LEU A 218 -11.69 -1.16 9.03
C LEU A 218 -12.13 -2.51 9.60
#